data_245fa508e80b5944723d9c571e4c196b
#
_entry.id   245fa508e80b5944723d9c571e4c196b
#
_cell.length_a   1.000
_cell.length_b   1.000
_cell.length_c   1.000
_cell.angle_alpha   90.00
_cell.angle_beta   90.00
_cell.angle_gamma   90.00
#
_symmetry.space_group_name_H-M   'P 1'
#
loop_
_entity.id
_entity.type
_entity.pdbx_description
1 polymer ?
#
loop_
_entity_poly.entity_id
_entity_poly.type
_entity_poly.pdbx_seq_one_letter_code
_entity_poly.pdbx_strand_id
1 'polypeptide(L)'
;MRWADGWWSSSALDYVLPWLTYLGSHFALILFILLSWIITKQRKIFRSFLLLYGIQSAVVYGLKFLVKRERPLFFLEMASKLSSGPGEILDPSFPSAHAAFSFMMATLLSLWFPRYWIIFFVIAVFISWTRIYLGVHYPTDVIVGALLGYGITRIYIFLSLKEG
;
A
#
# COMPACT_ATOMS: atom_id res chain seq x y z
N MET A 1 4.11 -8.89 -23.15
CA MET A 1 4.72 -7.54 -23.28
C MET A 1 4.75 -6.88 -21.92
N ARG A 2 5.91 -6.78 -21.27
CA ARG A 2 6.05 -5.98 -20.05
C ARG A 2 5.81 -4.54 -20.44
N TRP A 3 5.09 -3.78 -19.64
CA TRP A 3 5.11 -2.33 -19.74
C TRP A 3 6.53 -1.76 -19.60
N ALA A 4 7.46 -2.58 -19.09
CA ALA A 4 8.86 -2.28 -18.86
C ALA A 4 9.83 -2.99 -19.84
N ASP A 5 9.35 -3.71 -20.85
CA ASP A 5 10.22 -4.40 -21.81
C ASP A 5 10.84 -3.40 -22.79
N GLY A 6 11.75 -2.62 -22.35
CA GLY A 6 12.51 -1.81 -23.28
C GLY A 6 13.50 -0.87 -22.62
N TRP A 7 13.07 0.05 -21.80
CA TRP A 7 13.95 1.12 -21.30
C TRP A 7 14.11 1.14 -19.77
N TRP A 8 13.29 0.38 -19.04
CA TRP A 8 13.19 0.49 -17.57
C TRP A 8 13.55 -0.80 -16.85
N SER A 9 13.67 -1.94 -17.55
CA SER A 9 14.05 -3.20 -16.92
C SER A 9 15.56 -3.26 -16.71
N SER A 10 15.94 -3.43 -15.44
CA SER A 10 17.33 -3.70 -15.07
C SER A 10 17.32 -4.91 -14.15
N SER A 11 18.26 -5.84 -14.38
CA SER A 11 18.40 -7.05 -13.56
C SER A 11 18.55 -6.74 -12.08
N ALA A 12 19.16 -5.60 -11.72
CA ALA A 12 19.28 -5.14 -10.36
C ALA A 12 17.92 -4.70 -9.77
N LEU A 13 17.10 -3.97 -10.54
CA LEU A 13 15.75 -3.57 -10.10
C LEU A 13 14.82 -4.77 -9.97
N ASP A 14 14.88 -5.71 -10.90
CA ASP A 14 14.07 -6.94 -10.87
C ASP A 14 14.37 -7.79 -9.64
N TYR A 15 15.61 -7.72 -9.12
CA TYR A 15 15.99 -8.42 -7.89
C TYR A 15 15.61 -7.66 -6.62
N VAL A 16 15.77 -6.33 -6.60
CA VAL A 16 15.61 -5.50 -5.39
C VAL A 16 14.17 -5.07 -5.13
N LEU A 17 13.42 -4.70 -6.19
CA LEU A 17 12.06 -4.16 -6.03
C LEU A 17 11.05 -5.11 -5.40
N PRO A 18 11.09 -6.45 -5.64
CA PRO A 18 10.23 -7.38 -4.93
C PRO A 18 10.38 -7.32 -3.41
N TRP A 19 11.60 -7.12 -2.93
CA TRP A 19 11.86 -6.98 -1.49
C TRP A 19 11.39 -5.63 -0.94
N LEU A 20 11.65 -4.54 -1.66
CA LEU A 20 11.25 -3.21 -1.24
C LEU A 20 9.72 -3.04 -1.22
N THR A 21 8.99 -3.69 -2.11
CA THR A 21 7.53 -3.62 -2.11
C THR A 21 6.92 -4.25 -0.85
N TYR A 22 7.62 -5.17 -0.16
CA TYR A 22 7.14 -5.73 1.11
C TYR A 22 6.94 -4.68 2.20
N LEU A 23 7.58 -3.52 2.11
CA LEU A 23 7.33 -2.40 3.04
C LEU A 23 5.87 -1.91 2.99
N GLY A 24 5.18 -2.10 1.87
CA GLY A 24 3.74 -1.81 1.73
C GLY A 24 2.82 -3.01 2.02
N SER A 25 3.37 -4.15 2.46
CA SER A 25 2.60 -5.35 2.76
C SER A 25 1.86 -5.24 4.10
N HIS A 26 0.81 -6.04 4.27
CA HIS A 26 0.10 -6.16 5.55
C HIS A 26 1.01 -6.55 6.70
N PHE A 27 1.99 -7.44 6.45
CA PHE A 27 2.94 -7.86 7.45
C PHE A 27 3.80 -6.70 7.95
N ALA A 28 4.39 -5.91 7.03
CA ALA A 28 5.19 -4.75 7.39
C ALA A 28 4.38 -3.70 8.15
N LEU A 29 3.11 -3.47 7.76
CA LEU A 29 2.20 -2.56 8.44
C LEU A 29 1.88 -3.03 9.86
N ILE A 30 1.53 -4.29 10.04
CA ILE A 30 1.25 -4.86 11.36
C ILE A 30 2.50 -4.76 12.24
N LEU A 31 3.66 -5.13 11.72
CA LEU A 31 4.93 -5.00 12.44
C LEU A 31 5.20 -3.55 12.84
N PHE A 32 4.99 -2.59 11.92
CA PHE A 32 5.15 -1.17 12.21
C PHE A 32 4.19 -0.69 13.31
N ILE A 33 2.92 -1.11 13.28
CA ILE A 33 1.91 -0.79 14.30
C ILE A 33 2.36 -1.33 15.67
N LEU A 34 2.81 -2.57 15.72
CA LEU A 34 3.28 -3.19 16.96
C LEU A 34 4.53 -2.50 17.51
N LEU A 35 5.53 -2.24 16.65
CA LEU A 35 6.74 -1.53 17.04
C LEU A 35 6.45 -0.10 17.51
N SER A 36 5.57 0.62 16.82
CA SER A 36 5.18 1.97 17.24
C SER A 36 4.52 1.96 18.62
N TRP A 37 3.70 0.95 18.93
CA TRP A 37 3.11 0.79 20.27
C TRP A 37 4.15 0.46 21.34
N ILE A 38 5.08 -0.45 21.06
CA ILE A 38 6.14 -0.84 22.01
C ILE A 38 7.04 0.35 22.34
N ILE A 39 7.42 1.13 21.32
CA ILE A 39 8.36 2.25 21.46
C ILE A 39 7.69 3.46 22.12
N THR A 40 6.53 3.86 21.64
CA THR A 40 5.89 5.10 22.12
C THR A 40 5.01 4.90 23.33
N LYS A 41 4.51 3.67 23.54
CA LYS A 41 3.47 3.31 24.54
C LYS A 41 2.21 4.19 24.46
N GLN A 42 2.05 4.94 23.38
CA GLN A 42 0.91 5.84 23.17
C GLN A 42 -0.29 5.08 22.62
N ARG A 43 -1.22 4.75 23.50
CA ARG A 43 -2.45 4.02 23.13
C ARG A 43 -3.27 4.73 22.05
N LYS A 44 -3.24 6.06 21.99
CA LYS A 44 -3.99 6.84 20.99
C LYS A 44 -3.45 6.56 19.59
N ILE A 45 -2.14 6.56 19.40
CA ILE A 45 -1.47 6.24 18.13
C ILE A 45 -1.83 4.83 17.68
N PHE A 46 -1.65 3.85 18.56
CA PHE A 46 -1.96 2.46 18.28
C PHE A 46 -3.42 2.25 17.86
N ARG A 47 -4.37 2.84 18.61
CA ARG A 47 -5.81 2.75 18.29
C ARG A 47 -6.14 3.38 16.93
N SER A 48 -5.57 4.55 16.63
CA SER A 48 -5.77 5.21 15.34
C SER A 48 -5.29 4.35 14.17
N PHE A 49 -4.11 3.74 14.29
CA PHE A 49 -3.61 2.82 13.26
C PHE A 49 -4.51 1.59 13.11
N LEU A 50 -4.88 0.96 14.21
CA LEU A 50 -5.69 -0.25 14.18
C LEU A 50 -7.06 0.01 13.55
N LEU A 51 -7.71 1.12 13.93
CA LEU A 51 -9.01 1.51 13.39
C LEU A 51 -8.91 1.84 11.90
N LEU A 52 -7.95 2.66 11.50
CA LEU A 52 -7.72 3.00 10.10
C LEU A 52 -7.37 1.77 9.25
N TYR A 53 -6.55 0.87 9.78
CA TYR A 53 -6.23 -0.38 9.11
C TYR A 53 -7.49 -1.23 8.88
N GLY A 54 -8.36 -1.33 9.88
CA GLY A 54 -9.63 -2.06 9.76
C GLY A 54 -10.56 -1.43 8.72
N ILE A 55 -10.77 -0.10 8.78
CA ILE A 55 -11.62 0.63 7.84
C ILE A 55 -11.04 0.50 6.41
N GLN A 56 -9.74 0.75 6.27
CA GLN A 56 -9.07 0.68 4.96
C GLN A 56 -9.14 -0.73 4.37
N SER A 57 -8.94 -1.76 5.19
CA SER A 57 -9.08 -3.16 4.76
C SER A 57 -10.50 -3.45 4.30
N ALA A 58 -11.51 -3.06 5.08
CA ALA A 58 -12.92 -3.28 4.72
C ALA A 58 -13.26 -2.62 3.37
N VAL A 59 -12.81 -1.37 3.15
CA VAL A 59 -13.07 -0.65 1.90
C VAL A 59 -12.32 -1.29 0.73
N VAL A 60 -11.01 -1.54 0.88
CA VAL A 60 -10.19 -2.11 -0.20
C VAL A 60 -10.68 -3.49 -0.60
N TYR A 61 -10.87 -4.40 0.36
CA TYR A 61 -11.33 -5.77 0.06
C TYR A 61 -12.79 -5.82 -0.36
N GLY A 62 -13.64 -4.94 0.18
CA GLY A 62 -15.00 -4.76 -0.30
C GLY A 62 -15.05 -4.38 -1.79
N LEU A 63 -14.23 -3.39 -2.21
CA LEU A 63 -14.11 -3.00 -3.61
C LEU A 63 -13.50 -4.11 -4.48
N LYS A 64 -12.50 -4.84 -3.99
CA LYS A 64 -11.96 -6.02 -4.68
C LYS A 64 -13.04 -7.06 -4.98
N PHE A 65 -13.84 -7.36 -3.97
CA PHE A 65 -14.94 -8.32 -4.10
C PHE A 65 -16.03 -7.85 -5.08
N LEU A 66 -16.31 -6.55 -5.12
CA LEU A 66 -17.32 -5.97 -6.01
C LEU A 66 -16.84 -5.86 -7.46
N VAL A 67 -15.63 -5.35 -7.68
CA VAL A 67 -15.13 -5.04 -9.03
C VAL A 67 -14.53 -6.27 -9.72
N LYS A 68 -13.89 -7.17 -8.96
CA LYS A 68 -13.26 -8.42 -9.45
C LYS A 68 -12.37 -8.24 -10.68
N ARG A 69 -11.64 -7.14 -10.76
CA ARG A 69 -10.77 -6.86 -11.90
C ARG A 69 -9.64 -7.87 -11.96
N GLU A 70 -9.46 -8.47 -13.11
CA GLU A 70 -8.32 -9.35 -13.37
C GLU A 70 -6.99 -8.57 -13.34
N ARG A 71 -5.91 -9.23 -12.93
CA ARG A 71 -4.57 -8.66 -12.96
C ARG A 71 -4.03 -8.60 -14.39
N PRO A 72 -3.05 -7.74 -14.68
CA PRO A 72 -2.40 -7.73 -15.99
C PRO A 72 -1.90 -9.14 -16.36
N LEU A 73 -2.13 -9.59 -17.61
CA LEU A 73 -1.78 -10.93 -18.10
C LEU A 73 -0.30 -11.28 -17.88
N PHE A 74 0.53 -10.27 -17.89
CA PHE A 74 1.95 -10.37 -17.61
C PHE A 74 2.28 -10.92 -16.20
N PHE A 75 1.38 -10.72 -15.25
CA PHE A 75 1.56 -11.22 -13.89
C PHE A 75 1.61 -12.76 -13.82
N LEU A 76 0.85 -13.46 -14.66
CA LEU A 76 0.80 -14.93 -14.65
C LEU A 76 2.15 -15.56 -15.05
N GLU A 77 2.87 -14.95 -15.97
CA GLU A 77 4.21 -15.41 -16.38
C GLU A 77 5.29 -15.05 -15.35
N MET A 78 5.16 -13.91 -14.66
CA MET A 78 6.08 -13.49 -13.61
C MET A 78 5.78 -14.12 -12.24
N ALA A 79 4.56 -14.47 -11.95
CA ALA A 79 4.18 -15.12 -10.68
C ALA A 79 4.92 -16.45 -10.49
N SER A 80 5.28 -17.12 -11.59
CA SER A 80 6.15 -18.30 -11.54
C SER A 80 7.61 -17.98 -11.17
N LYS A 81 8.03 -16.72 -11.28
CA LYS A 81 9.42 -16.28 -11.02
C LYS A 81 9.57 -15.43 -9.76
N LEU A 82 8.50 -14.78 -9.32
CA LEU A 82 8.46 -13.99 -8.11
C LEU A 82 7.66 -14.78 -7.08
N SER A 83 8.25 -15.13 -5.96
CA SER A 83 7.58 -15.80 -4.84
C SER A 83 6.60 -14.85 -4.12
N SER A 84 5.68 -14.27 -4.87
CA SER A 84 4.44 -13.73 -4.32
C SER A 84 3.68 -14.94 -3.78
N GLY A 85 3.33 -14.95 -2.52
CA GLY A 85 2.63 -16.09 -1.93
C GLY A 85 1.36 -16.43 -2.74
N PRO A 86 0.91 -17.70 -2.72
CA PRO A 86 -0.23 -18.17 -3.53
C PRO A 86 -1.51 -17.33 -3.37
N GLY A 87 -1.68 -16.64 -2.25
CA GLY A 87 -2.83 -15.77 -1.99
C GLY A 87 -2.88 -14.48 -2.81
N GLU A 88 -1.74 -13.90 -3.20
CA GLU A 88 -1.72 -12.69 -4.02
C GLU A 88 -2.13 -12.95 -5.48
N ILE A 89 -1.98 -14.18 -5.97
CA ILE A 89 -2.30 -14.55 -7.35
C ILE A 89 -3.82 -14.61 -7.57
N LEU A 90 -4.57 -14.99 -6.54
CA LEU A 90 -6.04 -15.15 -6.61
C LEU A 90 -6.81 -13.87 -6.27
N ASP A 91 -6.12 -12.84 -5.76
CA ASP A 91 -6.72 -11.61 -5.29
C ASP A 91 -6.93 -10.62 -6.45
N PRO A 92 -8.14 -10.03 -6.65
CA PRO A 92 -8.41 -9.07 -7.70
C PRO A 92 -7.45 -7.87 -7.69
N SER A 93 -7.17 -7.30 -8.88
CA SER A 93 -6.18 -6.22 -8.99
C SER A 93 -6.66 -4.89 -8.41
N PHE A 94 -7.95 -4.58 -8.53
CA PHE A 94 -8.50 -3.26 -8.16
C PHE A 94 -9.19 -3.27 -6.79
N PRO A 95 -8.95 -2.25 -5.98
CA PRO A 95 -7.84 -1.30 -6.01
C PRO A 95 -6.55 -1.90 -5.45
N SER A 96 -5.41 -1.21 -5.64
CA SER A 96 -4.13 -1.65 -5.07
C SER A 96 -4.09 -1.46 -3.55
N ALA A 97 -4.04 -2.55 -2.81
CA ALA A 97 -3.92 -2.53 -1.36
C ALA A 97 -2.59 -1.90 -0.90
N HIS A 98 -1.47 -2.24 -1.55
CA HIS A 98 -0.16 -1.64 -1.24
C HIS A 98 -0.18 -0.12 -1.36
N ALA A 99 -0.76 0.44 -2.43
CA ALA A 99 -0.91 1.87 -2.58
C ALA A 99 -1.81 2.47 -1.48
N ALA A 100 -2.97 1.85 -1.22
CA ALA A 100 -3.90 2.32 -0.21
C ALA A 100 -3.28 2.38 1.18
N PHE A 101 -2.62 1.32 1.61
CA PHE A 101 -1.98 1.28 2.93
C PHE A 101 -0.74 2.18 3.02
N SER A 102 0.07 2.27 1.96
CA SER A 102 1.23 3.17 1.96
C SER A 102 0.83 4.64 2.08
N PHE A 103 -0.23 5.06 1.38
CA PHE A 103 -0.74 6.43 1.48
C PHE A 103 -1.48 6.68 2.79
N MET A 104 -2.19 5.70 3.35
CA MET A 104 -2.73 5.76 4.71
C MET A 104 -1.62 6.02 5.72
N MET A 105 -0.54 5.25 5.67
CA MET A 105 0.62 5.39 6.55
C MET A 105 1.29 6.74 6.39
N ALA A 106 1.57 7.15 5.15
CA ALA A 106 2.20 8.44 4.87
C ALA A 106 1.37 9.60 5.43
N THR A 107 0.05 9.57 5.27
CA THR A 107 -0.86 10.60 5.76
C THR A 107 -0.88 10.63 7.29
N LEU A 108 -0.97 9.47 7.93
CA LEU A 108 -1.02 9.39 9.40
C LEU A 108 0.32 9.78 10.04
N LEU A 109 1.45 9.32 9.48
CA LEU A 109 2.78 9.70 9.95
C LEU A 109 3.06 11.20 9.78
N SER A 110 2.54 11.79 8.71
CA SER A 110 2.69 13.22 8.47
C SER A 110 1.97 14.09 9.52
N LEU A 111 0.94 13.55 10.19
CA LEU A 111 0.29 14.22 11.32
C LEU A 111 1.20 14.28 12.55
N TRP A 112 1.92 13.21 12.83
CA TRP A 112 2.78 13.13 14.03
C TRP A 112 4.19 13.64 13.81
N PHE A 113 4.66 13.58 12.56
CA PHE A 113 6.00 14.02 12.16
C PHE A 113 5.92 14.97 10.96
N PRO A 114 5.31 16.17 11.12
CA PRO A 114 5.02 17.05 10.00
C PRO A 114 6.27 17.51 9.24
N ARG A 115 7.43 17.57 9.90
CA ARG A 115 8.72 17.91 9.27
C ARG A 115 9.11 16.92 8.16
N TYR A 116 8.67 15.66 8.24
CA TYR A 116 9.09 14.58 7.34
C TYR A 116 8.01 14.16 6.34
N TRP A 117 6.93 14.93 6.20
CA TRP A 117 5.79 14.57 5.36
C TRP A 117 6.18 14.23 3.92
N ILE A 118 7.11 15.00 3.32
CA ILE A 118 7.59 14.75 1.95
C ILE A 118 8.21 13.35 1.83
N ILE A 119 9.05 12.97 2.81
CA ILE A 119 9.73 11.67 2.83
C ILE A 119 8.70 10.54 2.86
N PHE A 120 7.67 10.65 3.72
CA PHE A 120 6.62 9.63 3.81
C PHE A 120 5.83 9.47 2.51
N PHE A 121 5.48 10.59 1.86
CA PHE A 121 4.78 10.53 0.58
C PHE A 121 5.68 10.04 -0.55
N VAL A 122 6.96 10.40 -0.59
CA VAL A 122 7.91 9.86 -1.57
C VAL A 122 8.02 8.34 -1.43
N ILE A 123 8.12 7.82 -0.21
CA ILE A 123 8.13 6.37 0.04
C ILE A 123 6.82 5.72 -0.43
N ALA A 124 5.66 6.32 -0.14
CA ALA A 124 4.37 5.79 -0.56
C ALA A 124 4.22 5.76 -2.09
N VAL A 125 4.66 6.82 -2.77
CA VAL A 125 4.71 6.87 -4.24
C VAL A 125 5.64 5.81 -4.79
N PHE A 126 6.83 5.65 -4.20
CA PHE A 126 7.79 4.64 -4.63
C PHE A 126 7.24 3.22 -4.48
N ILE A 127 6.68 2.86 -3.32
CA ILE A 127 6.04 1.55 -3.10
C ILE A 127 4.91 1.34 -4.11
N SER A 128 4.10 2.36 -4.35
CA SER A 128 2.99 2.30 -5.31
C SER A 128 3.48 2.09 -6.74
N TRP A 129 4.55 2.79 -7.13
CA TRP A 129 5.20 2.62 -8.44
C TRP A 129 5.76 1.22 -8.64
N THR A 130 6.34 0.60 -7.60
CA THR A 130 6.84 -0.78 -7.70
C THR A 130 5.75 -1.76 -8.13
N ARG A 131 4.47 -1.50 -7.79
CA ARG A 131 3.35 -2.38 -8.16
C ARG A 131 3.05 -2.32 -9.67
N ILE A 132 3.26 -1.16 -10.29
CA ILE A 132 3.15 -0.97 -11.75
C ILE A 132 4.37 -1.59 -12.43
N TYR A 133 5.56 -1.32 -11.92
CA TYR A 133 6.80 -1.88 -12.45
C TYR A 133 6.79 -3.41 -12.48
N LEU A 134 6.36 -4.04 -11.39
CA LEU A 134 6.22 -5.49 -11.26
C LEU A 134 5.04 -6.07 -12.10
N GLY A 135 4.26 -5.22 -12.77
CA GLY A 135 3.14 -5.65 -13.62
C GLY A 135 1.98 -6.29 -12.86
N VAL A 136 1.91 -6.13 -11.53
CA VAL A 136 0.88 -6.76 -10.68
C VAL A 136 -0.40 -5.92 -10.56
N HIS A 137 -0.33 -4.63 -10.91
CA HIS A 137 -1.43 -3.69 -10.90
C HIS A 137 -1.41 -2.76 -12.10
N TYR A 138 -2.59 -2.33 -12.56
CA TYR A 138 -2.72 -1.24 -13.51
C TYR A 138 -2.46 0.11 -12.82
N PRO A 139 -2.02 1.15 -13.56
CA PRO A 139 -1.86 2.50 -13.00
C PRO A 139 -3.13 3.02 -12.30
N THR A 140 -4.31 2.72 -12.84
CA THR A 140 -5.60 3.10 -12.26
C THR A 140 -5.86 2.44 -10.91
N ASP A 141 -5.45 1.18 -10.70
CA ASP A 141 -5.58 0.48 -9.42
C ASP A 141 -4.77 1.19 -8.33
N VAL A 142 -3.58 1.64 -8.72
CA VAL A 142 -2.63 2.33 -7.85
C VAL A 142 -3.13 3.73 -7.51
N ILE A 143 -3.60 4.49 -8.49
CA ILE A 143 -4.14 5.84 -8.27
C ILE A 143 -5.35 5.77 -7.33
N VAL A 144 -6.31 4.89 -7.61
CA VAL A 144 -7.50 4.75 -6.75
C VAL A 144 -7.11 4.26 -5.35
N GLY A 145 -6.20 3.30 -5.24
CA GLY A 145 -5.66 2.87 -3.96
C GLY A 145 -5.06 4.04 -3.17
N ALA A 146 -4.21 4.85 -3.79
CA ALA A 146 -3.59 6.02 -3.18
C ALA A 146 -4.64 7.05 -2.69
N LEU A 147 -5.64 7.34 -3.53
CA LEU A 147 -6.74 8.26 -3.17
C LEU A 147 -7.57 7.75 -2.00
N LEU A 148 -7.86 6.44 -1.96
CA LEU A 148 -8.56 5.82 -0.83
C LEU A 148 -7.73 5.92 0.45
N GLY A 149 -6.44 5.57 0.39
CA GLY A 149 -5.55 5.65 1.54
C GLY A 149 -5.43 7.05 2.11
N TYR A 150 -5.21 8.03 1.25
CA TYR A 150 -5.14 9.43 1.64
C TYR A 150 -6.49 9.95 2.14
N GLY A 151 -7.57 9.77 1.37
CA GLY A 151 -8.87 10.35 1.64
C GLY A 151 -9.51 9.83 2.93
N ILE A 152 -9.54 8.50 3.12
CA ILE A 152 -10.09 7.89 4.34
C ILE A 152 -9.33 8.37 5.57
N THR A 153 -8.00 8.44 5.48
CA THR A 153 -7.18 8.90 6.60
C THR A 153 -7.41 10.38 6.90
N ARG A 154 -7.56 11.22 5.88
CA ARG A 154 -7.88 12.65 6.07
C ARG A 154 -9.23 12.86 6.70
N ILE A 155 -10.25 12.09 6.29
CA ILE A 155 -11.59 12.14 6.89
C ILE A 155 -11.50 11.72 8.37
N TYR A 156 -10.80 10.63 8.66
CA TYR A 156 -10.60 10.18 10.04
C TYR A 156 -9.93 11.25 10.91
N ILE A 157 -8.85 11.87 10.43
CA ILE A 157 -8.14 12.94 11.15
C ILE A 157 -9.10 14.12 11.42
N PHE A 158 -9.85 14.55 10.41
CA PHE A 158 -10.80 15.64 10.54
C PHE A 158 -11.89 15.38 11.61
N LEU A 159 -12.45 14.18 11.62
CA LEU A 159 -13.44 13.79 12.62
C LEU A 159 -12.84 13.69 14.02
N SER A 160 -11.64 13.09 14.15
CA SER A 160 -10.96 12.94 15.44
C SER A 160 -10.52 14.25 16.09
N LEU A 161 -10.32 15.31 15.29
CA LEU A 161 -10.00 16.64 15.81
C LEU A 161 -11.22 17.42 16.28
N LYS A 162 -12.44 17.01 15.88
CA LYS A 162 -13.69 17.64 16.34
C LYS A 162 -14.16 17.11 17.68
N GLU A 163 -13.70 15.91 18.06
CA GLU A 163 -14.15 15.24 19.30
C GLU A 163 -13.18 15.47 20.48
N GLY A 164 -12.08 16.17 20.28
CA GLY A 164 -11.07 16.46 21.31
C GLY A 164 -10.85 17.92 21.54
#